data_372fa4d299ae11b4f1bb750554787f6e
#
_entry.id   372fa4d299ae11b4f1bb750554787f6e
#
_cell.length_a   1.000
_cell.length_b   1.000
_cell.length_c   1.000
_cell.angle_alpha   90.00
_cell.angle_beta   90.00
_cell.angle_gamma   90.00
#
_symmetry.space_group_name_H-M   'P 1'
#
loop_
_entity.id
_entity.type
_entity.pdbx_description
1 polymer ?
#
loop_
_entity_poly.entity_id
_entity_poly.type
_entity_poly.pdbx_seq_one_letter_code
_entity_poly.pdbx_strand_id
1 'polypeptide(L)'
;AIAMRFLDEGHQVIGIDRQRAGIVHEGYAHYVCDVRDKDNLPQIEDVEILINNAGTQNEDDIDINLKALIGITEKYAIQPHIRSVLNIGSASAHTGSEFPEYCASKGGVLAYTKNVAMRIAGYGATCNSLDPGGVLTPLNACVINDPELWAEIMEETPLKRWAQPEEIADWAFFMTVTNRFCTGQSIIVDG
;
A
#
# COMPACT_ATOMS: atom_id res chain seq x y z
N ALA A 1 4.71 -8.89 5.88
CA ALA A 1 4.00 -8.36 7.06
C ALA A 1 2.49 -8.23 6.80
N ILE A 2 1.99 -7.36 5.88
CA ILE A 2 0.54 -7.14 5.68
C ILE A 2 -0.22 -8.46 5.44
N ALA A 3 0.16 -9.25 4.44
CA ALA A 3 -0.52 -10.52 4.16
C ALA A 3 -0.56 -11.46 5.38
N MET A 4 0.54 -11.58 6.12
CA MET A 4 0.59 -12.39 7.34
C MET A 4 -0.37 -11.89 8.41
N ARG A 5 -0.46 -10.57 8.62
CA ARG A 5 -1.38 -9.97 9.60
C ARG A 5 -2.85 -10.36 9.34
N PHE A 6 -3.25 -10.42 8.06
CA PHE A 6 -4.60 -10.86 7.68
C PHE A 6 -4.78 -12.36 7.83
N LEU A 7 -3.79 -13.16 7.46
CA LEU A 7 -3.81 -14.62 7.61
C LEU A 7 -3.92 -15.04 9.08
N ASP A 8 -3.19 -14.38 9.97
CA ASP A 8 -3.21 -14.62 11.41
C ASP A 8 -4.60 -14.34 12.04
N GLU A 9 -5.41 -13.50 11.39
CA GLU A 9 -6.80 -13.23 11.77
C GLU A 9 -7.83 -14.09 11.01
N GLY A 10 -7.36 -15.09 10.27
CA GLY A 10 -8.21 -16.08 9.58
C GLY A 10 -8.77 -15.63 8.24
N HIS A 11 -8.27 -14.54 7.66
CA HIS A 11 -8.67 -14.12 6.33
C HIS A 11 -8.04 -15.01 5.24
N GLN A 12 -8.73 -15.15 4.10
CA GLN A 12 -8.14 -15.66 2.88
C GLN A 12 -7.44 -14.51 2.15
N VAL A 13 -6.18 -14.71 1.76
CA VAL A 13 -5.36 -13.67 1.15
C VAL A 13 -4.86 -14.10 -0.22
N ILE A 14 -5.02 -13.23 -1.21
CA ILE A 14 -4.48 -13.42 -2.55
C ILE A 14 -3.40 -12.36 -2.78
N GLY A 15 -2.17 -12.81 -3.03
CA GLY A 15 -1.05 -11.94 -3.42
C GLY A 15 -0.86 -11.92 -4.92
N ILE A 16 -0.61 -10.73 -5.46
CA ILE A 16 -0.18 -10.51 -6.85
C ILE A 16 1.15 -9.77 -6.80
N ASP A 17 2.20 -10.37 -7.31
CA ASP A 17 3.54 -9.78 -7.35
C ASP A 17 4.33 -10.35 -8.52
N ARG A 18 5.27 -9.58 -9.08
CA ARG A 18 6.22 -10.07 -10.09
C ARG A 18 7.20 -11.12 -9.55
N GLN A 19 7.39 -11.16 -8.25
CA GLN A 19 8.24 -12.12 -7.56
C GLN A 19 7.42 -13.33 -7.09
N ARG A 20 8.11 -14.44 -6.84
CA ARG A 20 7.48 -15.62 -6.24
C ARG A 20 7.17 -15.38 -4.78
N ALA A 21 6.11 -16.02 -4.30
CA ALA A 21 5.74 -15.96 -2.89
C ALA A 21 6.84 -16.47 -1.96
N GLY A 22 7.06 -15.72 -0.88
CA GLY A 22 7.81 -16.19 0.29
C GLY A 22 6.91 -16.68 1.43
N ILE A 23 5.57 -16.70 1.21
CA ILE A 23 4.58 -17.09 2.22
C ILE A 23 4.10 -18.50 1.90
N VAL A 24 4.11 -19.37 2.93
CA VAL A 24 3.52 -20.71 2.89
C VAL A 24 2.44 -20.76 3.97
N HIS A 25 1.18 -20.70 3.57
CA HIS A 25 0.03 -20.72 4.48
C HIS A 25 -1.20 -21.24 3.73
N GLU A 26 -2.06 -22.04 4.36
CA GLU A 26 -3.24 -22.63 3.72
C GLU A 26 -4.28 -21.60 3.22
N GLY A 27 -4.36 -20.46 3.89
CA GLY A 27 -5.21 -19.33 3.50
C GLY A 27 -4.59 -18.37 2.47
N TYR A 28 -3.39 -18.67 1.92
CA TYR A 28 -2.68 -17.80 0.99
C TYR A 28 -2.59 -18.39 -0.41
N ALA A 29 -3.06 -17.65 -1.39
CA ALA A 29 -2.84 -17.92 -2.81
C ALA A 29 -1.95 -16.84 -3.43
N HIS A 30 -1.14 -17.20 -4.42
CA HIS A 30 -0.23 -16.26 -5.07
C HIS A 30 -0.23 -16.37 -6.58
N TYR A 31 -0.31 -15.22 -7.23
CA TYR A 31 -0.15 -15.09 -8.68
C TYR A 31 1.11 -14.29 -9.00
N VAL A 32 2.02 -14.92 -9.77
CA VAL A 32 3.21 -14.21 -10.29
C VAL A 32 2.78 -13.41 -11.52
N CYS A 33 2.65 -12.11 -11.35
CA CYS A 33 2.20 -11.21 -12.41
C CYS A 33 2.73 -9.79 -12.16
N ASP A 34 3.14 -9.11 -13.23
CA ASP A 34 3.44 -7.68 -13.17
C ASP A 34 2.12 -6.90 -13.10
N VAL A 35 1.98 -6.06 -12.09
CA VAL A 35 0.75 -5.26 -11.87
C VAL A 35 0.43 -4.29 -13.02
N ARG A 36 1.40 -4.02 -13.89
CA ARG A 36 1.23 -3.22 -15.12
C ARG A 36 0.56 -4.00 -16.24
N ASP A 37 0.65 -5.32 -16.22
CA ASP A 37 0.13 -6.21 -17.26
C ASP A 37 -1.35 -6.51 -17.04
N LYS A 38 -2.20 -5.55 -17.43
CA LYS A 38 -3.65 -5.61 -17.22
C LYS A 38 -4.33 -6.81 -17.85
N ASP A 39 -3.78 -7.31 -18.96
CA ASP A 39 -4.38 -8.40 -19.73
C ASP A 39 -4.15 -9.76 -19.07
N ASN A 40 -3.03 -9.91 -18.34
CA ASN A 40 -2.65 -11.13 -17.63
C ASN A 40 -2.97 -11.10 -16.11
N LEU A 41 -3.60 -10.05 -15.62
CA LEU A 41 -4.07 -10.03 -14.23
C LEU A 41 -5.10 -11.13 -14.00
N PRO A 42 -4.97 -11.94 -12.91
CA PRO A 42 -5.87 -13.05 -12.63
C PRO A 42 -7.32 -12.60 -12.51
N GLN A 43 -8.24 -13.52 -12.82
CA GLN A 43 -9.66 -13.31 -12.52
C GLN A 43 -9.89 -13.66 -11.05
N ILE A 44 -10.29 -12.67 -10.27
CA ILE A 44 -10.60 -12.81 -8.84
C ILE A 44 -11.95 -12.16 -8.62
N GLU A 45 -12.89 -12.94 -8.13
CA GLU A 45 -14.25 -12.50 -7.85
C GLU A 45 -14.42 -12.19 -6.36
N ASP A 46 -15.43 -11.42 -6.02
CA ASP A 46 -15.87 -11.15 -4.64
C ASP A 46 -14.77 -10.59 -3.71
N VAL A 47 -13.93 -9.70 -4.25
CA VAL A 47 -12.90 -9.01 -3.45
C VAL A 47 -13.57 -8.11 -2.43
N GLU A 48 -13.40 -8.42 -1.14
CA GLU A 48 -13.93 -7.58 -0.06
C GLU A 48 -12.95 -6.47 0.36
N ILE A 49 -11.66 -6.76 0.36
CA ILE A 49 -10.61 -5.82 0.74
C ILE A 49 -9.53 -5.81 -0.34
N LEU A 50 -9.22 -4.63 -0.85
CA LEU A 50 -8.09 -4.43 -1.75
C LEU A 50 -7.02 -3.59 -1.09
N ILE A 51 -5.78 -4.09 -1.06
CA ILE A 51 -4.62 -3.33 -0.57
C ILE A 51 -3.61 -3.18 -1.72
N ASN A 52 -3.48 -1.97 -2.20
CA ASN A 52 -2.51 -1.61 -3.22
C ASN A 52 -1.16 -1.30 -2.56
N ASN A 53 -0.32 -2.33 -2.41
CA ASN A 53 0.98 -2.24 -1.78
C ASN A 53 2.14 -2.29 -2.79
N ALA A 54 1.93 -2.87 -3.98
CA ALA A 54 2.97 -2.92 -5.01
C ALA A 54 3.49 -1.52 -5.33
N GLY A 55 4.80 -1.36 -5.30
CA GLY A 55 5.43 -0.07 -5.52
C GLY A 55 6.93 -0.18 -5.69
N THR A 56 7.53 0.89 -6.17
CA THR A 56 8.95 1.04 -6.40
C THR A 56 9.38 2.45 -6.04
N GLN A 57 10.69 2.68 -6.03
CA GLN A 57 11.29 3.97 -5.79
C GLN A 57 12.44 4.16 -6.79
N ASN A 58 12.35 5.24 -7.57
CA ASN A 58 13.32 5.57 -8.61
C ASN A 58 13.41 4.56 -9.79
N GLU A 59 12.28 3.86 -10.08
CA GLU A 59 12.14 2.93 -11.20
C GLU A 59 10.71 2.95 -11.73
N ASP A 60 10.44 3.56 -12.86
CA ASP A 60 9.09 3.59 -13.48
C ASP A 60 7.95 3.98 -12.50
N ASP A 61 8.24 4.90 -11.57
CA ASP A 61 7.38 5.20 -10.43
C ASP A 61 5.96 5.58 -10.82
N ILE A 62 5.80 6.38 -11.86
CA ILE A 62 4.46 6.78 -12.35
C ILE A 62 3.69 5.57 -12.87
N ASP A 63 4.35 4.67 -13.59
CA ASP A 63 3.68 3.52 -14.19
C ASP A 63 3.31 2.46 -13.16
N ILE A 64 4.18 2.21 -12.17
CA ILE A 64 3.96 1.19 -11.15
C ILE A 64 3.12 1.74 -10.00
N ASN A 65 3.56 2.84 -9.36
CA ASN A 65 2.94 3.32 -8.14
C ASN A 65 1.56 3.96 -8.37
N LEU A 66 1.30 4.50 -9.58
CA LEU A 66 0.07 5.21 -9.89
C LEU A 66 -0.76 4.52 -10.97
N LYS A 67 -0.26 4.35 -12.19
CA LYS A 67 -1.08 3.81 -13.29
C LYS A 67 -1.48 2.36 -13.07
N ALA A 68 -0.58 1.51 -12.57
CA ALA A 68 -0.91 0.13 -12.26
C ALA A 68 -1.88 0.05 -11.08
N LEU A 69 -1.66 0.83 -10.01
CA LEU A 69 -2.58 0.94 -8.87
C LEU A 69 -4.00 1.31 -9.34
N ILE A 70 -4.14 2.29 -10.23
CA ILE A 70 -5.43 2.63 -10.84
C ILE A 70 -6.01 1.40 -11.55
N GLY A 71 -5.23 0.73 -12.40
CA GLY A 71 -5.70 -0.43 -13.15
C GLY A 71 -6.17 -1.59 -12.25
N ILE A 72 -5.45 -1.90 -11.18
CA ILE A 72 -5.80 -2.89 -10.17
C ILE A 72 -7.10 -2.49 -9.46
N THR A 73 -7.22 -1.24 -9.05
CA THR A 73 -8.42 -0.75 -8.35
C THR A 73 -9.66 -0.80 -9.24
N GLU A 74 -9.52 -0.40 -10.51
CA GLU A 74 -10.63 -0.46 -11.48
C GLU A 74 -11.09 -1.92 -11.72
N LYS A 75 -10.15 -2.85 -11.75
CA LYS A 75 -10.46 -4.27 -11.99
C LYS A 75 -11.14 -4.95 -10.80
N TYR A 76 -10.66 -4.69 -9.58
CA TYR A 76 -11.04 -5.51 -8.42
C TYR A 76 -11.90 -4.78 -7.37
N ALA A 77 -11.90 -3.45 -7.33
CA ALA A 77 -12.55 -2.72 -6.25
C ALA A 77 -13.86 -2.02 -6.64
N ILE A 78 -14.08 -1.76 -7.92
CA ILE A 78 -15.29 -1.04 -8.34
C ILE A 78 -16.44 -2.05 -8.56
N GLN A 79 -16.89 -2.65 -7.46
CA GLN A 79 -17.95 -3.68 -7.47
C GLN A 79 -18.61 -3.78 -6.06
N PRO A 80 -19.86 -4.29 -5.97
CA PRO A 80 -20.66 -4.22 -4.73
C PRO A 80 -20.14 -5.01 -3.53
N HIS A 81 -19.29 -6.01 -3.73
CA HIS A 81 -18.73 -6.82 -2.63
C HIS A 81 -17.59 -6.12 -1.90
N ILE A 82 -17.02 -5.04 -2.49
CA ILE A 82 -15.94 -4.31 -1.85
C ILE A 82 -16.41 -3.68 -0.54
N ARG A 83 -15.58 -3.76 0.48
CA ARG A 83 -15.79 -3.18 1.80
C ARG A 83 -14.74 -2.12 2.14
N SER A 84 -13.52 -2.34 1.66
CA SER A 84 -12.44 -1.39 1.91
C SER A 84 -11.36 -1.45 0.83
N VAL A 85 -10.84 -0.28 0.48
CA VAL A 85 -9.63 -0.13 -0.34
C VAL A 85 -8.60 0.63 0.48
N LEU A 86 -7.37 0.13 0.52
CA LEU A 86 -6.22 0.82 1.10
C LEU A 86 -5.12 0.97 0.06
N ASN A 87 -4.71 2.19 -0.15
CA ASN A 87 -3.57 2.51 -0.98
C ASN A 87 -2.34 2.79 -0.10
N ILE A 88 -1.20 2.18 -0.39
CA ILE A 88 0.04 2.53 0.29
C ILE A 88 0.66 3.74 -0.42
N GLY A 89 0.50 4.89 0.23
CA GLY A 89 1.09 6.15 -0.17
C GLY A 89 2.55 6.29 0.28
N SER A 90 2.91 7.47 0.71
CA SER A 90 4.20 7.80 1.35
C SER A 90 4.12 9.16 2.05
N ALA A 91 4.88 9.37 3.10
CA ALA A 91 5.11 10.69 3.68
C ALA A 91 5.67 11.68 2.64
N SER A 92 6.44 11.20 1.65
CA SER A 92 6.97 12.01 0.54
C SER A 92 5.90 12.68 -0.31
N ALA A 93 4.68 12.11 -0.36
CA ALA A 93 3.56 12.75 -1.05
C ALA A 93 3.11 14.06 -0.40
N HIS A 94 3.43 14.24 0.88
CA HIS A 94 3.08 15.43 1.67
C HIS A 94 4.24 16.42 1.80
N THR A 95 5.48 15.93 1.82
CA THR A 95 6.68 16.76 2.02
C THR A 95 7.32 17.21 0.71
N GLY A 96 7.14 16.43 -0.37
CA GLY A 96 7.85 16.63 -1.64
C GLY A 96 9.30 16.16 -1.60
N SER A 97 9.70 15.45 -0.55
CA SER A 97 11.05 14.88 -0.42
C SER A 97 11.24 13.66 -1.34
N GLU A 98 12.50 13.31 -1.58
CA GLU A 98 12.95 12.18 -2.38
C GLU A 98 12.84 12.42 -3.91
N PHE A 99 12.70 11.36 -4.69
CA PHE A 99 12.75 11.43 -6.16
C PHE A 99 11.51 12.07 -6.77
N PRO A 100 11.67 12.95 -7.80
CA PRO A 100 10.55 13.73 -8.35
C PRO A 100 9.37 12.87 -8.84
N GLU A 101 9.64 11.79 -9.59
CA GLU A 101 8.58 10.93 -10.11
C GLU A 101 7.92 10.11 -9.00
N TYR A 102 8.69 9.68 -8.00
CA TYR A 102 8.17 9.02 -6.81
C TYR A 102 7.18 9.93 -6.06
N CYS A 103 7.61 11.15 -5.70
CA CYS A 103 6.74 12.12 -5.05
C CYS A 103 5.47 12.40 -5.86
N ALA A 104 5.61 12.61 -7.17
CA ALA A 104 4.49 12.86 -8.06
C ALA A 104 3.53 11.65 -8.11
N SER A 105 4.08 10.42 -8.20
CA SER A 105 3.28 9.20 -8.20
C SER A 105 2.48 9.03 -6.90
N LYS A 106 3.14 9.22 -5.76
CA LYS A 106 2.51 9.11 -4.44
C LYS A 106 1.53 10.25 -4.15
N GLY A 107 1.79 11.47 -4.62
CA GLY A 107 0.82 12.57 -4.61
C GLY A 107 -0.43 12.25 -5.45
N GLY A 108 -0.25 11.61 -6.60
CA GLY A 108 -1.34 11.10 -7.44
C GLY A 108 -2.18 10.05 -6.71
N VAL A 109 -1.57 9.17 -5.93
CA VAL A 109 -2.27 8.17 -5.09
C VAL A 109 -3.19 8.84 -4.09
N LEU A 110 -2.79 9.94 -3.43
CA LEU A 110 -3.64 10.66 -2.48
C LEU A 110 -4.89 11.23 -3.16
N ALA A 111 -4.72 11.85 -4.33
CA ALA A 111 -5.84 12.38 -5.10
C ALA A 111 -6.77 11.26 -5.58
N TYR A 112 -6.23 10.16 -6.09
CA TYR A 112 -6.99 9.00 -6.56
C TYR A 112 -7.74 8.30 -5.42
N THR A 113 -7.16 8.20 -4.23
CA THR A 113 -7.82 7.69 -3.02
C THR A 113 -9.16 8.39 -2.75
N LYS A 114 -9.19 9.72 -2.84
CA LYS A 114 -10.41 10.52 -2.66
C LYS A 114 -11.44 10.25 -3.75
N ASN A 115 -10.98 10.10 -5.00
CA ASN A 115 -11.85 9.74 -6.12
C ASN A 115 -12.51 8.37 -5.91
N VAL A 116 -11.73 7.35 -5.55
CA VAL A 116 -12.24 6.01 -5.27
C VAL A 116 -13.22 6.02 -4.10
N ALA A 117 -12.90 6.72 -3.01
CA ALA A 117 -13.77 6.83 -1.84
C ALA A 117 -15.17 7.32 -2.20
N MET A 118 -15.28 8.32 -3.07
CA MET A 118 -16.58 8.84 -3.54
C MET A 118 -17.34 7.80 -4.39
N ARG A 119 -16.63 7.04 -5.22
CA ARG A 119 -17.22 6.09 -6.17
C ARG A 119 -17.76 4.83 -5.48
N ILE A 120 -17.07 4.33 -4.45
CA ILE A 120 -17.47 3.13 -3.71
C ILE A 120 -18.35 3.41 -2.49
N ALA A 121 -18.57 4.68 -2.14
CA ALA A 121 -19.41 5.07 -1.01
C ALA A 121 -20.83 4.50 -1.10
N GLY A 122 -21.38 4.39 -2.32
CA GLY A 122 -22.69 3.79 -2.57
C GLY A 122 -22.78 2.30 -2.21
N TYR A 123 -21.64 1.62 -2.07
CA TYR A 123 -21.57 0.22 -1.59
C TYR A 123 -21.37 0.14 -0.07
N GLY A 124 -21.30 1.27 0.64
CA GLY A 124 -20.96 1.32 2.07
C GLY A 124 -19.48 1.06 2.35
N ALA A 125 -18.64 1.17 1.35
CA ALA A 125 -17.22 0.87 1.42
C ALA A 125 -16.37 2.12 1.71
N THR A 126 -15.16 1.90 2.27
CA THR A 126 -14.18 2.95 2.54
C THR A 126 -12.97 2.85 1.62
N CYS A 127 -12.36 3.99 1.29
CA CYS A 127 -11.05 4.03 0.61
C CYS A 127 -10.17 5.06 1.28
N ASN A 128 -8.97 4.66 1.71
CA ASN A 128 -8.02 5.54 2.37
C ASN A 128 -6.59 5.28 1.86
N SER A 129 -5.69 6.21 2.15
CA SER A 129 -4.25 6.06 1.96
C SER A 129 -3.56 5.92 3.31
N LEU A 130 -2.67 4.96 3.43
CA LEU A 130 -1.71 4.84 4.51
C LEU A 130 -0.36 5.29 3.98
N ASP A 131 0.22 6.31 4.59
CA ASP A 131 1.37 7.04 4.07
C ASP A 131 2.56 6.89 5.02
N PRO A 132 3.31 5.77 4.93
CA PRO A 132 4.46 5.55 5.79
C PRO A 132 5.60 6.53 5.53
N GLY A 133 6.36 6.83 6.58
CA GLY A 133 7.72 7.32 6.50
C GLY A 133 8.70 6.17 6.29
N GLY A 134 9.82 6.20 7.00
CA GLY A 134 10.81 5.13 6.94
C GLY A 134 10.31 3.81 7.55
N VAL A 135 10.47 2.73 6.80
CA VAL A 135 10.14 1.36 7.22
C VAL A 135 11.35 0.46 7.02
N LEU A 136 11.66 -0.39 7.98
CA LEU A 136 12.80 -1.32 7.95
C LEU A 136 12.55 -2.47 6.96
N THR A 137 12.77 -2.20 5.68
CA THR A 137 12.60 -3.16 4.58
C THR A 137 13.84 -3.23 3.70
N PRO A 138 14.01 -4.31 2.90
CA PRO A 138 15.10 -4.39 1.94
C PRO A 138 15.14 -3.25 0.91
N LEU A 139 14.00 -2.63 0.58
CA LEU A 139 13.92 -1.49 -0.33
C LEU A 139 14.73 -0.29 0.20
N ASN A 140 14.79 -0.14 1.51
CA ASN A 140 15.47 0.96 2.20
C ASN A 140 16.89 0.61 2.65
N ALA A 141 17.47 -0.49 2.15
CA ALA A 141 18.80 -0.93 2.57
C ALA A 141 19.91 0.10 2.32
N CYS A 142 19.77 0.94 1.29
CA CYS A 142 20.75 2.01 0.99
C CYS A 142 20.84 3.04 2.12
N VAL A 143 19.73 3.35 2.78
CA VAL A 143 19.68 4.26 3.93
C VAL A 143 20.12 3.55 5.21
N ILE A 144 19.57 2.34 5.45
CA ILE A 144 19.83 1.56 6.68
C ILE A 144 21.32 1.23 6.84
N ASN A 145 22.02 1.02 5.73
CA ASN A 145 23.44 0.65 5.71
C ASN A 145 24.39 1.87 5.62
N ASP A 146 23.88 3.08 5.60
CA ASP A 146 24.65 4.32 5.61
C ASP A 146 24.53 5.00 6.99
N PRO A 147 25.56 4.90 7.87
CA PRO A 147 25.47 5.43 9.23
C PRO A 147 25.31 6.97 9.30
N GLU A 148 25.88 7.71 8.33
CA GLU A 148 25.79 9.17 8.31
C GLU A 148 24.39 9.60 7.91
N LEU A 149 23.87 9.08 6.81
CA LEU A 149 22.51 9.33 6.35
C LEU A 149 21.47 8.86 7.38
N TRP A 150 21.70 7.69 8.00
CA TRP A 150 20.84 7.20 9.09
C TRP A 150 20.79 8.18 10.26
N ALA A 151 21.93 8.71 10.69
CA ALA A 151 21.98 9.67 11.80
C ALA A 151 21.23 10.97 11.46
N GLU A 152 21.38 11.50 10.25
CA GLU A 152 20.66 12.68 9.77
C GLU A 152 19.14 12.45 9.82
N ILE A 153 18.66 11.33 9.27
CA ILE A 153 17.23 10.98 9.28
C ILE A 153 16.70 10.80 10.71
N MET A 154 17.49 10.20 11.59
CA MET A 154 17.10 10.03 13.00
C MET A 154 17.00 11.37 13.74
N GLU A 155 17.77 12.39 13.36
CA GLU A 155 17.61 13.72 13.95
C GLU A 155 16.25 14.34 13.60
N GLU A 156 15.75 14.11 12.40
CA GLU A 156 14.45 14.59 11.94
C GLU A 156 13.27 13.72 12.40
N THR A 157 13.51 12.46 12.78
CA THR A 157 12.47 11.52 13.20
C THR A 157 12.21 11.63 14.72
N PRO A 158 11.05 12.10 15.18
CA PRO A 158 10.78 12.28 16.62
C PRO A 158 10.96 11.02 17.46
N LEU A 159 10.51 9.86 16.98
CA LEU A 159 10.65 8.57 17.68
C LEU A 159 12.05 7.94 17.57
N LYS A 160 12.98 8.58 16.84
CA LYS A 160 14.39 8.13 16.67
C LYS A 160 14.52 6.70 16.19
N ARG A 161 13.55 6.23 15.42
CA ARG A 161 13.56 4.93 14.76
C ARG A 161 12.63 4.92 13.55
N TRP A 162 12.86 4.01 12.64
CA TRP A 162 11.88 3.66 11.62
C TRP A 162 10.90 2.60 12.10
N ALA A 163 9.76 2.50 11.42
CA ALA A 163 8.74 1.51 11.72
C ALA A 163 9.22 0.09 11.33
N GLN A 164 8.79 -0.90 12.11
CA GLN A 164 8.82 -2.29 11.68
C GLN A 164 7.70 -2.52 10.65
N PRO A 165 7.89 -3.44 9.68
CA PRO A 165 6.84 -3.77 8.70
C PRO A 165 5.52 -4.22 9.35
N GLU A 166 5.58 -4.83 10.54
CA GLU A 166 4.44 -5.28 11.31
C GLU A 166 3.60 -4.12 11.83
N GLU A 167 4.23 -3.00 12.21
CA GLU A 167 3.52 -1.80 12.66
C GLU A 167 2.69 -1.19 11.50
N ILE A 168 3.22 -1.22 10.28
CA ILE A 168 2.47 -0.79 9.09
C ILE A 168 1.35 -1.78 8.75
N ALA A 169 1.59 -3.08 8.97
CA ALA A 169 0.57 -4.11 8.77
C ALA A 169 -0.61 -3.97 9.75
N ASP A 170 -0.36 -3.61 11.00
CA ASP A 170 -1.39 -3.32 12.00
C ASP A 170 -2.26 -2.12 11.59
N TRP A 171 -1.63 -1.05 11.08
CA TRP A 171 -2.37 0.08 10.52
C TRP A 171 -3.20 -0.31 9.31
N ALA A 172 -2.64 -1.12 8.40
CA ALA A 172 -3.38 -1.61 7.24
C ALA A 172 -4.60 -2.43 7.65
N PHE A 173 -4.46 -3.30 8.65
CA PHE A 173 -5.55 -4.09 9.19
C PHE A 173 -6.62 -3.20 9.86
N PHE A 174 -6.20 -2.27 10.71
CA PHE A 174 -7.11 -1.32 11.35
C PHE A 174 -7.92 -0.53 10.31
N MET A 175 -7.25 0.04 9.32
CA MET A 175 -7.88 0.89 8.30
C MET A 175 -8.87 0.14 7.39
N THR A 176 -8.70 -1.17 7.22
CA THR A 176 -9.53 -1.95 6.30
C THR A 176 -10.56 -2.84 6.99
N VAL A 177 -10.25 -3.38 8.17
CA VAL A 177 -11.12 -4.31 8.88
C VAL A 177 -11.89 -3.63 10.01
N THR A 178 -11.21 -2.82 10.83
CA THR A 178 -11.81 -2.17 12.00
C THR A 178 -12.52 -0.87 11.66
N ASN A 179 -11.92 -0.05 10.81
CA ASN A 179 -12.47 1.23 10.38
C ASN A 179 -13.78 1.04 9.59
N ARG A 180 -14.79 1.85 9.94
CA ARG A 180 -16.12 1.81 9.29
C ARG A 180 -16.60 3.18 8.83
N PHE A 181 -15.90 4.25 9.16
CA PHE A 181 -16.39 5.61 8.94
C PHE A 181 -15.36 6.58 8.34
N CYS A 182 -14.06 6.36 8.56
CA CYS A 182 -13.01 7.13 7.93
C CYS A 182 -12.89 6.71 6.45
N THR A 183 -13.09 7.65 5.53
CA THR A 183 -12.95 7.43 4.08
C THR A 183 -12.41 8.67 3.38
N GLY A 184 -11.68 8.51 2.28
CA GLY A 184 -11.07 9.58 1.51
C GLY A 184 -9.88 10.25 2.22
N GLN A 185 -9.35 9.65 3.28
CA GLN A 185 -8.28 10.23 4.09
C GLN A 185 -6.91 9.66 3.76
N SER A 186 -5.90 10.46 4.05
CA SER A 186 -4.48 10.11 3.96
C SER A 186 -3.92 10.15 5.38
N ILE A 187 -3.43 9.02 5.85
CA ILE A 187 -2.95 8.85 7.22
C ILE A 187 -1.44 8.68 7.19
N ILE A 188 -0.73 9.69 7.69
CA ILE A 188 0.72 9.68 7.80
C ILE A 188 1.13 8.87 9.03
N VAL A 189 2.08 7.94 8.86
CA VAL A 189 2.65 7.10 9.91
C VAL A 189 4.17 7.10 9.73
N ASP A 190 4.83 8.11 10.26
CA ASP A 190 6.23 8.44 9.95
C ASP A 190 7.15 8.57 11.18
N GLY A 191 6.59 8.49 12.38
CA GLY A 191 7.35 8.55 13.64
C GLY A 191 7.95 9.88 14.00
#